data_4b18e168bbc32707929bd762198e66fc
#
_entry.id   4b18e168bbc32707929bd762198e66fc
#
_cell.length_a   1.000
_cell.length_b   1.000
_cell.length_c   1.000
_cell.angle_alpha   90.00
_cell.angle_beta   90.00
_cell.angle_gamma   90.00
#
_symmetry.space_group_name_H-M   'P 1'
#
loop_
_entity.id
_entity.type
_entity.pdbx_description
1 polymer ?
#
loop_
_entity_poly.entity_id
_entity_poly.type
_entity_poly.pdbx_seq_one_letter_code
_entity_poly.pdbx_strand_id
1 'polypeptide(L)'
;VIQREWAAKTPRASFKDPITVDDVLNSKMIAYPFRLLMCCLVTDGGGALILTKADRAKDFPTKPVYILGSGESVESPMISQMADFTSSRAFKVSGTKAFETSGISHADVDHLMIYDAFAHLPIYGLEDLGFVKPGEAGDFIAERNTAPGGTLPLNTNGGGLSYMHSGMYGMYALQEGVRQMRGIAPAQVEGAEISVVHGVGGMFSASGTIVLTNSE
;
A
#
# COMPACT_ATOMS: atom_id res chain seq x y z
N VAL A 1 13.14 -6.61 -0.21
CA VAL A 1 13.46 -7.38 -1.43
C VAL A 1 12.27 -7.33 -2.38
N ILE A 2 11.08 -7.77 -2.00
CA ILE A 2 9.88 -7.85 -2.85
C ILE A 2 9.52 -6.50 -3.50
N GLN A 3 9.52 -5.40 -2.74
CA GLN A 3 9.28 -4.06 -3.33
C GLN A 3 10.31 -3.71 -4.41
N ARG A 4 11.55 -4.18 -4.29
CA ARG A 4 12.58 -3.95 -5.31
C ARG A 4 12.29 -4.74 -6.58
N GLU A 5 11.74 -5.94 -6.46
CA GLU A 5 11.29 -6.73 -7.61
C GLU A 5 10.14 -6.06 -8.37
N TRP A 6 9.18 -5.48 -7.65
CA TRP A 6 8.13 -4.65 -8.26
C TRP A 6 8.68 -3.38 -8.91
N ALA A 7 9.60 -2.70 -8.23
CA ALA A 7 10.25 -1.49 -8.74
C ALA A 7 11.03 -1.76 -10.04
N ALA A 8 11.66 -2.92 -10.17
CA ALA A 8 12.37 -3.34 -11.40
C ALA A 8 11.45 -3.38 -12.63
N LYS A 9 10.15 -3.59 -12.44
CA LYS A 9 9.12 -3.57 -13.49
C LYS A 9 8.55 -2.17 -13.75
N THR A 10 8.88 -1.19 -12.91
CA THR A 10 8.31 0.17 -12.93
C THR A 10 9.35 1.17 -13.43
N PRO A 11 9.26 1.69 -14.67
CA PRO A 11 10.29 2.53 -15.29
C PRO A 11 10.66 3.77 -14.47
N ARG A 12 9.69 4.37 -13.77
CA ARG A 12 9.88 5.58 -12.96
C ARG A 12 10.36 5.31 -11.54
N ALA A 13 10.54 4.06 -11.13
CA ALA A 13 11.06 3.76 -9.81
C ALA A 13 12.49 4.27 -9.65
N SER A 14 12.79 4.82 -8.47
CA SER A 14 14.09 5.41 -8.17
C SER A 14 15.19 4.36 -8.04
N PHE A 15 14.87 3.22 -7.42
CA PHE A 15 15.79 2.10 -7.25
C PHE A 15 15.19 0.82 -7.83
N LYS A 16 15.91 0.22 -8.79
CA LYS A 16 15.45 -0.96 -9.55
C LYS A 16 16.41 -2.14 -9.49
N ASP A 17 17.63 -1.91 -9.05
CA ASP A 17 18.63 -2.98 -9.00
C ASP A 17 18.23 -4.02 -7.94
N PRO A 18 18.31 -5.31 -8.26
CA PRO A 18 17.99 -6.37 -7.33
C PRO A 18 18.81 -6.27 -6.04
N ILE A 19 18.18 -6.62 -4.91
CA ILE A 19 18.84 -6.72 -3.62
C ILE A 19 18.45 -8.03 -2.95
N THR A 20 19.32 -8.52 -2.09
CA THR A 20 19.10 -9.70 -1.27
C THR A 20 18.70 -9.33 0.17
N VAL A 21 18.26 -10.32 0.94
CA VAL A 21 18.03 -10.15 2.38
C VAL A 21 19.35 -9.78 3.07
N ASP A 22 20.47 -10.38 2.67
CA ASP A 22 21.79 -10.09 3.24
C ASP A 22 22.22 -8.64 2.95
N ASP A 23 21.93 -8.11 1.76
CA ASP A 23 22.19 -6.69 1.46
C ASP A 23 21.42 -5.77 2.40
N VAL A 24 20.15 -6.10 2.70
CA VAL A 24 19.33 -5.34 3.64
C VAL A 24 19.92 -5.43 5.04
N LEU A 25 20.23 -6.63 5.52
CA LEU A 25 20.74 -6.88 6.86
C LEU A 25 22.16 -6.33 7.09
N ASN A 26 22.95 -6.17 6.04
CA ASN A 26 24.29 -5.57 6.10
C ASN A 26 24.31 -4.08 5.76
N SER A 27 23.17 -3.49 5.37
CA SER A 27 23.11 -2.05 5.08
C SER A 27 23.33 -1.21 6.35
N LYS A 28 23.71 0.06 6.17
CA LYS A 28 24.02 0.98 7.28
C LYS A 28 22.90 1.03 8.30
N MET A 29 23.22 0.86 9.59
CA MET A 29 22.27 1.07 10.67
C MET A 29 21.88 2.54 10.75
N ILE A 30 20.57 2.81 10.75
CA ILE A 30 20.02 4.16 10.91
C ILE A 30 19.59 4.38 12.37
N ALA A 31 18.66 3.54 12.85
CA ALA A 31 18.21 3.52 14.24
C ALA A 31 17.76 2.09 14.55
N TYR A 32 18.35 1.44 15.54
CA TYR A 32 18.07 0.04 15.87
C TYR A 32 16.56 -0.23 16.02
N PRO A 33 16.03 -1.26 15.37
CA PRO A 33 16.68 -2.25 14.50
C PRO A 33 16.71 -1.86 13.00
N PHE A 34 16.30 -0.64 12.64
CA PHE A 34 16.15 -0.21 11.24
C PHE A 34 17.48 0.12 10.57
N ARG A 35 17.65 -0.44 9.39
CA ARG A 35 18.77 -0.22 8.50
C ARG A 35 18.36 0.61 7.28
N LEU A 36 19.32 1.14 6.55
CA LEU A 36 19.08 2.05 5.42
C LEU A 36 18.08 1.48 4.39
N LEU A 37 18.21 0.22 4.02
CA LEU A 37 17.31 -0.41 3.04
C LEU A 37 15.95 -0.83 3.61
N MET A 38 15.71 -0.59 4.90
CA MET A 38 14.40 -0.73 5.55
C MET A 38 13.67 0.61 5.69
N CYS A 39 14.29 1.72 5.26
CA CYS A 39 13.75 3.06 5.34
C CYS A 39 13.32 3.53 3.94
N CYS A 40 12.29 4.37 3.89
CA CYS A 40 11.80 4.97 2.65
C CYS A 40 12.85 5.87 1.99
N LEU A 41 12.64 6.12 0.73
CA LEU A 41 13.42 7.06 -0.07
C LEU A 41 13.14 8.51 0.37
N VAL A 42 14.02 9.41 -0.07
CA VAL A 42 13.81 10.85 -0.01
C VAL A 42 13.77 11.35 -1.43
N THR A 43 12.59 11.70 -1.93
CA THR A 43 12.37 12.17 -3.30
C THR A 43 11.43 13.36 -3.32
N ASP A 44 11.50 14.14 -4.38
CA ASP A 44 10.47 15.12 -4.70
C ASP A 44 9.38 14.49 -5.57
N GLY A 45 8.18 15.02 -5.49
CA GLY A 45 7.08 14.56 -6.32
C GLY A 45 5.71 14.99 -5.80
N GLY A 46 4.70 14.72 -6.60
CA GLY A 46 3.32 15.04 -6.29
C GLY A 46 2.36 14.26 -7.17
N GLY A 47 1.07 14.44 -6.93
CA GLY A 47 0.02 13.81 -7.70
C GLY A 47 -1.27 14.61 -7.67
N ALA A 48 -2.14 14.35 -8.63
CA ALA A 48 -3.48 14.89 -8.68
C ALA A 48 -4.45 13.80 -9.15
N LEU A 49 -5.65 13.84 -8.60
CA LEU A 49 -6.76 12.98 -8.98
C LEU A 49 -7.98 13.86 -9.25
N ILE A 50 -8.77 13.47 -10.22
CA ILE A 50 -10.04 14.13 -10.52
C ILE A 50 -11.15 13.19 -10.11
N LEU A 51 -11.97 13.65 -9.17
CA LEU A 51 -13.13 12.93 -8.67
C LEU A 51 -14.40 13.51 -9.26
N THR A 52 -15.31 12.68 -9.66
CA THR A 52 -16.63 13.08 -10.18
C THR A 52 -17.69 12.10 -9.68
N LYS A 53 -18.96 12.45 -9.85
CA LYS A 53 -20.06 11.52 -9.60
C LYS A 53 -19.99 10.37 -10.60
N ALA A 54 -20.39 9.16 -10.19
CA ALA A 54 -20.35 7.97 -11.03
C ALA A 54 -21.16 8.17 -12.33
N ASP A 55 -22.34 8.76 -12.26
CA ASP A 55 -23.21 9.04 -13.41
C ASP A 55 -22.57 9.96 -14.46
N ARG A 56 -21.57 10.76 -14.06
CA ARG A 56 -20.79 11.64 -14.92
C ARG A 56 -19.47 11.05 -15.40
N ALA A 57 -19.06 9.89 -14.89
CA ALA A 57 -17.78 9.28 -15.25
C ALA A 57 -17.63 9.04 -16.77
N LYS A 58 -18.75 8.75 -17.45
CA LYS A 58 -18.83 8.59 -18.90
C LYS A 58 -18.51 9.85 -19.71
N ASP A 59 -18.55 11.04 -19.10
CA ASP A 59 -18.22 12.30 -19.76
C ASP A 59 -16.70 12.50 -19.94
N PHE A 60 -15.89 11.64 -19.36
CA PHE A 60 -14.43 11.70 -19.38
C PHE A 60 -13.83 10.66 -20.32
N PRO A 61 -12.70 10.96 -21.00
CA PRO A 61 -12.12 10.07 -22.01
C PRO A 61 -11.39 8.86 -21.44
N THR A 62 -11.13 8.85 -20.14
CA THR A 62 -10.38 7.76 -19.48
C THR A 62 -11.32 6.75 -18.83
N LYS A 63 -10.93 5.46 -18.82
CA LYS A 63 -11.66 4.42 -18.08
C LYS A 63 -11.87 4.87 -16.63
N PRO A 64 -13.10 4.97 -16.15
CA PRO A 64 -13.36 5.34 -14.76
C PRO A 64 -12.83 4.26 -13.80
N VAL A 65 -12.54 4.69 -12.58
CA VAL A 65 -12.27 3.83 -11.43
C VAL A 65 -13.23 4.25 -10.34
N TYR A 66 -13.96 3.32 -9.80
CA TYR A 66 -14.99 3.60 -8.81
C TYR A 66 -14.47 3.39 -7.40
N ILE A 67 -14.91 4.23 -6.48
CA ILE A 67 -14.68 4.06 -5.05
C ILE A 67 -15.88 3.30 -4.49
N LEU A 68 -15.67 2.05 -4.08
CA LEU A 68 -16.70 1.22 -3.46
C LEU A 68 -16.89 1.56 -1.99
N GLY A 69 -15.80 1.85 -1.30
CA GLY A 69 -15.85 2.14 0.12
C GLY A 69 -14.62 2.88 0.60
N SER A 70 -14.75 3.52 1.75
CA SER A 70 -13.65 4.19 2.41
C SER A 70 -13.82 4.21 3.92
N GLY A 71 -12.70 4.29 4.61
CA GLY A 71 -12.67 4.47 6.06
C GLY A 71 -11.46 5.31 6.46
N GLU A 72 -11.63 6.06 7.53
CA GLU A 72 -10.56 6.87 8.11
C GLU A 72 -10.60 6.79 9.64
N SER A 73 -9.45 7.00 10.26
CA SER A 73 -9.31 7.08 11.72
C SER A 73 -8.16 7.98 12.10
N VAL A 74 -8.36 8.72 13.19
CA VAL A 74 -7.32 9.49 13.87
C VAL A 74 -7.33 9.05 15.33
N GLU A 75 -6.24 8.44 15.82
CA GLU A 75 -6.21 7.81 17.13
C GLU A 75 -5.29 8.55 18.11
N SER A 76 -3.98 8.49 17.90
CA SER A 76 -3.03 9.11 18.80
C SER A 76 -2.13 10.10 18.06
N PRO A 77 -1.73 11.22 18.68
CA PRO A 77 -0.89 12.21 18.03
C PRO A 77 0.56 11.73 17.84
N MET A 78 1.00 10.73 18.61
CA MET A 78 2.36 10.22 18.60
C MET A 78 2.40 8.72 18.81
N ILE A 79 3.36 8.05 18.17
CA ILE A 79 3.58 6.60 18.31
C ILE A 79 3.80 6.18 19.78
N SER A 80 4.47 7.02 20.57
CA SER A 80 4.71 6.77 22.00
C SER A 80 3.44 6.77 22.85
N GLN A 81 2.31 7.20 22.29
CA GLN A 81 1.00 7.24 22.96
C GLN A 81 0.07 6.13 22.48
N MET A 82 0.55 5.24 21.62
CA MET A 82 -0.21 4.06 21.22
C MET A 82 -0.44 3.15 22.43
N ALA A 83 -1.64 2.60 22.55
CA ALA A 83 -1.99 1.66 23.60
C ALA A 83 -1.30 0.29 23.41
N ASP A 84 -1.01 -0.06 22.15
CA ASP A 84 -0.36 -1.31 21.73
C ASP A 84 0.63 -1.00 20.61
N PHE A 85 1.91 -1.33 20.82
CA PHE A 85 2.95 -1.15 19.80
C PHE A 85 3.01 -2.28 18.78
N THR A 86 2.24 -3.33 18.96
CA THR A 86 2.17 -4.47 18.02
C THR A 86 1.03 -4.33 17.02
N SER A 87 0.15 -3.33 17.20
CA SER A 87 -1.05 -3.18 16.40
C SER A 87 -1.47 -1.71 16.33
N SER A 88 -1.91 -1.27 15.15
CA SER A 88 -2.45 0.08 14.94
C SER A 88 -3.98 0.07 14.97
N ARG A 89 -4.56 0.66 16.00
CA ARG A 89 -6.02 0.84 16.06
C ARG A 89 -6.54 1.67 14.89
N ALA A 90 -5.77 2.68 14.45
CA ALA A 90 -6.14 3.50 13.31
C ALA A 90 -6.30 2.65 12.03
N PHE A 91 -5.39 1.70 11.79
CA PHE A 91 -5.49 0.78 10.65
C PHE A 91 -6.74 -0.09 10.74
N LYS A 92 -6.97 -0.71 11.90
CA LYS A 92 -8.16 -1.55 12.13
C LYS A 92 -9.46 -0.80 11.87
N VAL A 93 -9.59 0.39 12.45
CA VAL A 93 -10.82 1.20 12.31
C VAL A 93 -11.03 1.64 10.86
N SER A 94 -10.01 2.18 10.20
CA SER A 94 -10.14 2.62 8.81
C SER A 94 -10.38 1.45 7.85
N GLY A 95 -9.71 0.32 8.06
CA GLY A 95 -9.90 -0.90 7.27
C GLY A 95 -11.31 -1.47 7.44
N THR A 96 -11.74 -1.72 8.68
CA THR A 96 -13.08 -2.22 8.98
C THR A 96 -14.15 -1.35 8.32
N LYS A 97 -14.04 -0.03 8.47
CA LYS A 97 -14.99 0.91 7.87
C LYS A 97 -15.01 0.84 6.34
N ALA A 98 -13.84 0.74 5.71
CA ALA A 98 -13.72 0.64 4.26
C ALA A 98 -14.36 -0.64 3.73
N PHE A 99 -14.15 -1.79 4.37
CA PHE A 99 -14.77 -3.06 4.00
C PHE A 99 -16.28 -3.06 4.26
N GLU A 100 -16.74 -2.55 5.40
CA GLU A 100 -18.18 -2.40 5.70
C GLU A 100 -18.89 -1.54 4.65
N THR A 101 -18.29 -0.41 4.26
CA THR A 101 -18.93 0.51 3.30
C THR A 101 -18.86 0.01 1.86
N SER A 102 -17.86 -0.79 1.52
CA SER A 102 -17.73 -1.38 0.18
C SER A 102 -18.58 -2.63 -0.03
N GLY A 103 -18.91 -3.34 1.05
CA GLY A 103 -19.67 -4.59 0.99
C GLY A 103 -18.90 -5.78 0.43
N ILE A 104 -17.58 -5.67 0.24
CA ILE A 104 -16.73 -6.78 -0.22
C ILE A 104 -16.05 -7.48 0.96
N SER A 105 -15.52 -8.66 0.70
CA SER A 105 -14.68 -9.43 1.62
C SER A 105 -13.18 -9.29 1.28
N HIS A 106 -12.29 -9.69 2.19
CA HIS A 106 -10.85 -9.75 1.93
C HIS A 106 -10.48 -10.71 0.79
N ALA A 107 -11.29 -11.76 0.57
CA ALA A 107 -11.06 -12.73 -0.49
C ALA A 107 -11.33 -12.18 -1.90
N ASP A 108 -12.04 -11.05 -1.99
CA ASP A 108 -12.34 -10.38 -3.26
C ASP A 108 -11.22 -9.41 -3.70
N VAL A 109 -10.19 -9.22 -2.87
CA VAL A 109 -9.13 -8.25 -3.12
C VAL A 109 -8.01 -8.85 -3.95
N ASP A 110 -7.76 -8.29 -5.13
CA ASP A 110 -6.73 -8.74 -6.07
C ASP A 110 -5.41 -7.98 -5.94
N HIS A 111 -5.46 -6.76 -5.41
CA HIS A 111 -4.32 -5.85 -5.36
C HIS A 111 -4.35 -5.00 -4.09
N LEU A 112 -3.20 -4.83 -3.46
CA LEU A 112 -3.06 -4.12 -2.20
C LEU A 112 -1.95 -3.08 -2.26
N MET A 113 -2.22 -1.88 -1.80
CA MET A 113 -1.24 -0.84 -1.56
C MET A 113 -1.26 -0.47 -0.08
N ILE A 114 -0.13 -0.59 0.57
CA ILE A 114 0.07 -0.17 1.98
C ILE A 114 1.24 0.81 2.02
N TYR A 115 1.02 1.98 2.61
CA TYR A 115 2.06 2.96 2.82
C TYR A 115 3.24 2.34 3.59
N ASP A 116 4.43 2.35 2.99
CA ASP A 116 5.65 1.72 3.49
C ASP A 116 6.79 2.73 3.70
N ALA A 117 6.59 3.69 4.60
CA ALA A 117 7.69 4.56 5.05
C ALA A 117 8.85 3.75 5.66
N PHE A 118 8.56 2.60 6.22
CA PHE A 118 9.52 1.63 6.73
C PHE A 118 9.06 0.21 6.43
N ALA A 119 10.00 -0.73 6.37
CA ALA A 119 9.74 -2.11 5.99
C ALA A 119 8.73 -2.87 6.88
N HIS A 120 8.50 -2.41 8.11
CA HIS A 120 7.53 -3.03 9.02
C HIS A 120 6.08 -2.60 8.80
N LEU A 121 5.82 -1.45 8.14
CA LEU A 121 4.45 -0.96 7.92
C LEU A 121 3.56 -1.93 7.11
N PRO A 122 4.04 -2.60 6.06
CA PRO A 122 3.27 -3.65 5.40
C PRO A 122 2.87 -4.82 6.30
N ILE A 123 3.69 -5.14 7.31
CA ILE A 123 3.37 -6.19 8.29
C ILE A 123 2.14 -5.77 9.10
N TYR A 124 2.16 -4.57 9.68
CA TYR A 124 0.98 -4.01 10.37
C TYR A 124 -0.25 -3.95 9.46
N GLY A 125 -0.05 -3.49 8.22
CA GLY A 125 -1.15 -3.37 7.27
C GLY A 125 -1.79 -4.71 6.93
N LEU A 126 -1.01 -5.76 6.69
CA LEU A 126 -1.54 -7.10 6.41
C LEU A 126 -2.33 -7.65 7.60
N GLU A 127 -1.86 -7.45 8.83
CA GLU A 127 -2.51 -7.94 10.04
C GLU A 127 -3.70 -7.07 10.46
N ASP A 128 -3.50 -5.76 10.58
CA ASP A 128 -4.49 -4.86 11.14
C ASP A 128 -5.64 -4.53 10.17
N LEU A 129 -5.42 -4.64 8.84
CA LEU A 129 -6.50 -4.60 7.87
C LEU A 129 -7.24 -5.94 7.74
N GLY A 130 -6.72 -7.02 8.33
CA GLY A 130 -7.39 -8.32 8.41
C GLY A 130 -7.10 -9.30 7.27
N PHE A 131 -6.07 -9.09 6.47
CA PHE A 131 -5.68 -10.02 5.39
C PHE A 131 -5.03 -11.30 5.94
N VAL A 132 -4.31 -11.20 7.04
CA VAL A 132 -3.75 -12.33 7.79
C VAL A 132 -3.99 -12.13 9.29
N LYS A 133 -3.84 -13.17 10.08
CA LYS A 133 -3.97 -13.06 11.54
C LYS A 133 -2.72 -12.42 12.16
N PRO A 134 -2.84 -11.82 13.35
CA PRO A 134 -1.68 -11.30 14.08
C PRO A 134 -0.56 -12.34 14.21
N GLY A 135 0.66 -11.96 13.80
CA GLY A 135 1.86 -12.80 13.80
C GLY A 135 2.08 -13.61 12.52
N GLU A 136 1.16 -13.62 11.56
CA GLU A 136 1.28 -14.42 10.33
C GLU A 136 1.88 -13.63 9.14
N ALA A 137 1.94 -12.29 9.21
CA ALA A 137 2.38 -11.49 8.06
C ALA A 137 3.82 -11.78 7.62
N GLY A 138 4.70 -12.13 8.55
CA GLY A 138 6.09 -12.49 8.24
C GLY A 138 6.19 -13.72 7.34
N ASP A 139 5.52 -14.79 7.72
CA ASP A 139 5.48 -16.03 6.93
C ASP A 139 4.76 -15.84 5.60
N PHE A 140 3.64 -15.12 5.59
CA PHE A 140 2.89 -14.78 4.38
C PHE A 140 3.77 -14.05 3.33
N ILE A 141 4.61 -13.11 3.79
CA ILE A 141 5.57 -12.39 2.93
C ILE A 141 6.72 -13.33 2.51
N ALA A 142 7.24 -14.17 3.43
CA ALA A 142 8.33 -15.10 3.14
C ALA A 142 7.92 -16.16 2.11
N GLU A 143 6.67 -16.59 2.12
CA GLU A 143 6.06 -17.47 1.10
C GLU A 143 5.81 -16.78 -0.24
N ARG A 144 6.19 -15.49 -0.35
CA ARG A 144 6.09 -14.68 -1.57
C ARG A 144 4.66 -14.36 -2.03
N ASN A 145 3.69 -14.43 -1.14
CA ASN A 145 2.29 -14.09 -1.46
C ASN A 145 2.12 -12.64 -1.94
N THR A 146 3.01 -11.72 -1.49
CA THR A 146 2.98 -10.30 -1.86
C THR A 146 3.87 -9.94 -3.07
N ALA A 147 4.60 -10.91 -3.63
CA ALA A 147 5.55 -10.73 -4.72
C ALA A 147 4.88 -10.76 -6.10
N PRO A 148 5.61 -10.42 -7.18
CA PRO A 148 5.14 -10.69 -8.54
C PRO A 148 4.73 -12.15 -8.73
N GLY A 149 3.46 -12.37 -9.11
CA GLY A 149 2.86 -13.70 -9.25
C GLY A 149 2.36 -14.33 -7.95
N GLY A 150 2.43 -13.64 -6.83
CA GLY A 150 1.84 -14.06 -5.56
C GLY A 150 0.33 -13.89 -5.51
N THR A 151 -0.29 -14.39 -4.44
CA THR A 151 -1.75 -14.41 -4.28
C THR A 151 -2.37 -13.06 -3.90
N LEU A 152 -1.58 -12.17 -3.29
CA LEU A 152 -1.99 -10.81 -2.91
C LEU A 152 -0.87 -9.80 -3.24
N PRO A 153 -0.71 -9.41 -4.51
CA PRO A 153 0.30 -8.45 -4.95
C PRO A 153 0.27 -7.15 -4.15
N LEU A 154 1.40 -6.78 -3.54
CA LEU A 154 1.49 -5.64 -2.63
C LEU A 154 2.52 -4.61 -3.11
N ASN A 155 2.13 -3.33 -3.14
CA ASN A 155 2.98 -2.20 -3.49
C ASN A 155 3.66 -2.38 -4.87
N THR A 156 2.86 -2.63 -5.87
CA THR A 156 3.28 -3.04 -7.22
C THR A 156 4.09 -1.99 -7.98
N ASN A 157 4.12 -0.75 -7.54
CA ASN A 157 5.03 0.28 -8.06
C ASN A 157 6.44 0.24 -7.45
N GLY A 158 6.63 -0.53 -6.37
CA GLY A 158 7.88 -0.64 -5.61
C GLY A 158 7.86 0.07 -4.25
N GLY A 159 6.74 0.68 -3.89
CA GLY A 159 6.53 1.27 -2.57
C GLY A 159 7.37 2.52 -2.28
N GLY A 160 7.25 3.03 -1.08
CA GLY A 160 8.11 4.07 -0.53
C GLY A 160 9.56 3.63 -0.38
N LEU A 161 9.80 2.31 -0.35
CA LEU A 161 11.14 1.73 -0.20
C LEU A 161 11.93 1.67 -1.52
N SER A 162 11.28 1.73 -2.69
CA SER A 162 11.98 1.58 -3.96
C SER A 162 11.46 2.47 -5.08
N TYR A 163 10.17 2.88 -5.06
CA TYR A 163 9.58 3.74 -6.09
C TYR A 163 9.90 5.21 -5.83
N MET A 164 9.23 5.83 -4.88
CA MET A 164 9.49 7.20 -4.42
C MET A 164 8.78 7.48 -3.09
N HIS A 165 9.26 8.47 -2.35
CA HIS A 165 8.65 8.89 -1.10
C HIS A 165 8.95 10.38 -0.84
N SER A 166 7.95 11.23 -1.04
CA SER A 166 8.02 12.68 -0.81
C SER A 166 7.32 13.11 0.49
N GLY A 167 7.10 12.18 1.43
CA GLY A 167 6.30 12.42 2.64
C GLY A 167 4.79 12.32 2.42
N MET A 168 4.35 11.98 1.20
CA MET A 168 2.93 11.82 0.83
C MET A 168 2.71 10.56 -0.02
N TYR A 169 3.35 9.45 0.36
CA TYR A 169 3.27 8.22 -0.43
C TYR A 169 1.83 7.70 -0.61
N GLY A 170 0.90 8.03 0.28
CA GLY A 170 -0.51 7.70 0.12
C GLY A 170 -1.10 8.15 -1.23
N MET A 171 -0.67 9.31 -1.76
CA MET A 171 -1.06 9.77 -3.10
C MET A 171 -0.51 8.84 -4.20
N TYR A 172 0.74 8.37 -4.08
CA TYR A 172 1.32 7.45 -5.06
C TYR A 172 0.72 6.05 -4.99
N ALA A 173 0.37 5.60 -3.78
CA ALA A 173 -0.37 4.36 -3.58
C ALA A 173 -1.74 4.43 -4.27
N LEU A 174 -2.46 5.54 -4.10
CA LEU A 174 -3.75 5.76 -4.74
C LEU A 174 -3.61 5.87 -6.27
N GLN A 175 -2.59 6.57 -6.78
CA GLN A 175 -2.31 6.60 -8.21
C GLN A 175 -2.01 5.21 -8.79
N GLU A 176 -1.28 4.37 -8.06
CA GLU A 176 -1.01 3.00 -8.48
C GLU A 176 -2.28 2.16 -8.47
N GLY A 177 -3.10 2.22 -7.42
CA GLY A 177 -4.39 1.55 -7.39
C GLY A 177 -5.28 1.94 -8.59
N VAL A 178 -5.33 3.23 -8.91
CA VAL A 178 -6.07 3.72 -10.10
C VAL A 178 -5.47 3.17 -11.41
N ARG A 179 -4.14 3.09 -11.54
CA ARG A 179 -3.50 2.52 -12.73
C ARG A 179 -3.79 1.03 -12.89
N GLN A 180 -3.75 0.29 -11.80
CA GLN A 180 -4.09 -1.14 -11.78
C GLN A 180 -5.54 -1.36 -12.25
N MET A 181 -6.48 -0.61 -11.69
CA MET A 181 -7.89 -0.70 -12.07
C MET A 181 -8.16 -0.26 -13.52
N ARG A 182 -7.33 0.61 -14.07
CA ARG A 182 -7.39 1.00 -15.48
C ARG A 182 -6.72 0.01 -16.45
N GLY A 183 -5.93 -0.92 -15.96
CA GLY A 183 -5.13 -1.83 -16.78
C GLY A 183 -3.93 -1.14 -17.46
N ILE A 184 -3.38 -0.09 -16.84
CA ILE A 184 -2.27 0.71 -17.40
C ILE A 184 -1.06 0.81 -16.46
N ALA A 185 -1.04 0.03 -15.40
CA ALA A 185 0.10 0.00 -14.50
C ALA A 185 1.32 -0.66 -15.17
N PRO A 186 2.54 -0.13 -14.99
CA PRO A 186 3.75 -0.74 -15.56
C PRO A 186 3.96 -2.19 -15.12
N ALA A 187 3.68 -2.48 -13.86
CA ALA A 187 3.70 -3.82 -13.28
C ALA A 187 2.25 -4.28 -13.04
N GLN A 188 1.48 -4.43 -14.12
CA GLN A 188 0.07 -4.77 -14.07
C GLN A 188 -0.16 -6.14 -13.42
N VAL A 189 -1.10 -6.20 -12.49
CA VAL A 189 -1.69 -7.44 -11.97
C VAL A 189 -2.79 -7.85 -12.93
N GLU A 190 -2.60 -8.99 -13.57
CA GLU A 190 -3.55 -9.49 -14.58
C GLU A 190 -4.87 -9.87 -13.92
N GLY A 191 -5.98 -9.46 -14.52
CA GLY A 191 -7.31 -9.75 -14.04
C GLY A 191 -7.75 -9.02 -12.78
N ALA A 192 -6.96 -8.06 -12.26
CA ALA A 192 -7.34 -7.34 -11.06
C ALA A 192 -8.60 -6.48 -11.27
N GLU A 193 -9.59 -6.67 -10.42
CA GLU A 193 -10.87 -5.96 -10.40
C GLU A 193 -11.05 -5.13 -9.13
N ILE A 194 -10.44 -5.54 -8.02
CA ILE A 194 -10.53 -4.88 -6.72
C ILE A 194 -9.14 -4.51 -6.20
N SER A 195 -8.95 -3.24 -5.87
CA SER A 195 -7.74 -2.72 -5.25
C SER A 195 -8.04 -2.05 -3.91
N VAL A 196 -7.35 -2.46 -2.86
CA VAL A 196 -7.38 -1.76 -1.57
C VAL A 196 -6.15 -0.89 -1.45
N VAL A 197 -6.35 0.38 -1.11
CA VAL A 197 -5.28 1.36 -0.93
C VAL A 197 -5.34 1.89 0.50
N HIS A 198 -4.25 1.72 1.23
CA HIS A 198 -4.12 2.15 2.61
C HIS A 198 -2.99 3.15 2.79
N GLY A 199 -3.31 4.30 3.38
CA GLY A 199 -2.39 5.37 3.73
C GLY A 199 -2.28 5.55 5.23
N VAL A 200 -1.09 5.96 5.68
CA VAL A 200 -0.81 6.30 7.08
C VAL A 200 -0.22 7.69 7.18
N GLY A 201 -0.62 8.43 8.21
CA GLY A 201 -0.10 9.75 8.54
C GLY A 201 0.41 9.82 9.97
N GLY A 202 1.45 10.65 10.21
CA GLY A 202 2.02 10.87 11.52
C GLY A 202 2.49 9.61 12.23
N MET A 203 3.00 8.62 11.51
CA MET A 203 3.42 7.32 12.05
C MET A 203 2.37 6.71 13.00
N PHE A 204 1.37 6.03 12.41
CA PHE A 204 0.23 5.38 13.08
C PHE A 204 -0.80 6.31 13.73
N SER A 205 -0.63 7.63 13.70
CA SER A 205 -1.60 8.54 14.33
C SER A 205 -2.89 8.67 13.54
N ALA A 206 -2.82 8.61 12.23
CA ALA A 206 -3.97 8.67 11.33
C ALA A 206 -3.84 7.65 10.20
N SER A 207 -4.95 7.16 9.70
CA SER A 207 -4.97 6.32 8.52
C SER A 207 -6.24 6.51 7.69
N GLY A 208 -6.12 6.21 6.38
CA GLY A 208 -7.23 6.15 5.46
C GLY A 208 -7.12 4.89 4.60
N THR A 209 -8.24 4.20 4.41
CA THR A 209 -8.35 3.02 3.56
C THR A 209 -9.42 3.26 2.51
N ILE A 210 -9.12 2.99 1.25
CA ILE A 210 -10.04 3.17 0.12
C ILE A 210 -10.10 1.85 -0.66
N VAL A 211 -11.29 1.42 -1.00
CA VAL A 211 -11.54 0.28 -1.88
C VAL A 211 -11.92 0.80 -3.26
N LEU A 212 -11.17 0.38 -4.27
CA LEU A 212 -11.33 0.76 -5.67
C LEU A 212 -11.76 -0.45 -6.51
N THR A 213 -12.56 -0.18 -7.56
CA THR A 213 -12.90 -1.17 -8.58
C THR A 213 -12.88 -0.57 -9.99
N ASN A 214 -12.77 -1.43 -10.98
CA ASN A 214 -12.82 -1.09 -12.40
C ASN A 214 -14.19 -1.33 -13.05
N SER A 215 -15.17 -1.78 -12.30
CA SER A 215 -16.55 -2.03 -12.71
C SER A 215 -17.55 -1.28 -11.81
N GLU A 216 -18.70 -0.91 -12.39
CA GLU A 216 -19.82 -0.24 -11.69
C GLU A 216 -20.71 -1.24 -10.97
#